data_ce185216d3ce7b0779e97e8e4d576c70
#
_entry.id   ce185216d3ce7b0779e97e8e4d576c70
#
_cell.length_a   1.000
_cell.length_b   1.000
_cell.length_c   1.000
_cell.angle_alpha   90.00
_cell.angle_beta   90.00
_cell.angle_gamma   90.00
#
_symmetry.space_group_name_H-M   'P 1'
#
loop_
_entity.id
_entity.type
_entity.pdbx_description
1 polymer ?
#
loop_
_entity_poly.entity_id
_entity_poly.type
_entity_poly.pdbx_seq_one_letter_code
_entity_poly.pdbx_strand_id
1 'polypeptide(L)' 'MPELWRIYGMRFFFYSREHEPMHVHVKSADGIAKFNVTEKGAELVSNSGMKLKDINLALEEIIRRKEIVITEWVIRFGK' A
#
# COMPACT_ATOMS: atom_id res chain seq x y z
N MET A 1 10.33 2.00 9.58
CA MET A 1 9.15 2.11 8.73
C MET A 1 8.05 1.21 9.25
N PRO A 2 6.83 1.73 9.42
CA PRO A 2 5.73 0.87 9.87
C PRO A 2 5.31 -0.09 8.75
N GLU A 3 5.49 -1.38 9.02
CA GLU A 3 5.07 -2.42 8.07
C GLU A 3 3.70 -2.92 8.48
N LEU A 4 2.77 -2.96 7.52
CA LEU A 4 1.40 -3.38 7.80
C LEU A 4 1.24 -4.89 7.69
N TRP A 5 1.70 -5.48 6.59
CA TRP A 5 1.71 -6.93 6.41
C TRP A 5 2.66 -7.30 5.26
N ARG A 6 2.92 -8.62 5.15
CA ARG A 6 3.70 -9.19 4.05
C ARG A 6 2.94 -10.36 3.46
N ILE A 7 2.94 -10.43 2.14
CA ILE A 7 2.37 -11.57 1.43
C ILE A 7 2.95 -11.61 0.02
N TYR A 8 3.10 -12.79 -0.54
CA TYR A 8 3.58 -13.01 -1.92
C TYR A 8 4.96 -12.41 -2.17
N GLY A 9 5.81 -12.36 -1.13
CA GLY A 9 7.13 -11.74 -1.26
C GLY A 9 7.10 -10.23 -1.32
N MET A 10 5.98 -9.62 -0.97
CA MET A 10 5.81 -8.17 -1.00
C MET A 10 5.57 -7.65 0.41
N ARG A 11 6.09 -6.45 0.69
CA ARG A 11 5.88 -5.75 1.95
C ARG A 11 4.97 -4.56 1.70
N PHE A 12 3.97 -4.40 2.57
CA PHE A 12 3.01 -3.29 2.51
C PHE A 12 3.27 -2.41 3.72
N PHE A 13 3.58 -1.14 3.48
CA PHE A 13 4.07 -0.29 4.57
C PHE A 13 3.80 1.18 4.32
N PHE A 14 3.92 1.98 5.41
CA PHE A 14 3.98 3.43 5.34
C PHE A 14 5.41 3.88 5.64
N TYR A 15 5.82 5.01 5.10
CA TYR A 15 7.00 5.70 5.61
C TYR A 15 6.65 6.36 6.95
N SER A 16 7.66 6.79 7.69
CA SER A 16 7.41 7.36 9.02
C SER A 16 6.68 8.70 8.98
N ARG A 17 6.74 9.40 7.85
CA ARG A 17 6.03 10.66 7.66
C ARG A 17 5.32 10.62 6.33
N GLU A 18 3.99 10.68 6.37
CA GLU A 18 3.19 10.62 5.17
C GLU A 18 2.20 11.79 5.17
N HIS A 19 1.79 12.17 3.98
CA HIS A 19 0.82 13.24 3.77
C HIS A 19 -0.34 12.71 2.94
N GLU A 20 -1.51 13.32 3.12
CA GLU A 20 -2.66 12.97 2.28
C GLU A 20 -2.34 13.18 0.82
N PRO A 21 -2.98 12.43 -0.08
CA PRO A 21 -4.06 11.46 0.21
C PRO A 21 -3.52 10.17 0.82
N MET A 22 -4.43 9.45 1.49
CA MET A 22 -4.10 8.17 2.12
C MET A 22 -3.54 7.21 1.08
N HIS A 23 -2.42 6.57 1.40
CA HIS A 23 -1.77 5.67 0.46
C HIS A 23 -0.94 4.62 1.20
N VAL A 24 -0.53 3.60 0.46
CA VAL A 24 0.33 2.55 0.98
C VAL A 24 1.42 2.26 -0.05
N HIS A 25 2.61 1.94 0.44
CA HIS A 25 3.73 1.55 -0.41
C HIS A 25 3.85 0.04 -0.41
N VAL A 26 4.24 -0.52 -1.56
CA VAL A 26 4.45 -1.96 -1.72
C VAL A 26 5.82 -2.16 -2.30
N LYS A 27 6.62 -3.00 -1.64
CA LYS A 27 7.97 -3.31 -2.12
C LYS A 27 8.09 -4.81 -2.36
N SER A 28 8.59 -5.16 -3.55
CA SER A 28 8.91 -6.53 -3.91
C SER A 28 10.41 -6.65 -4.18
N ALA A 29 10.84 -7.84 -4.58
CA ALA A 29 12.24 -8.03 -4.99
C ALA A 29 12.59 -7.21 -6.22
N ASP A 30 11.60 -6.89 -7.07
CA ASP A 30 11.83 -6.23 -8.35
C ASP A 30 11.70 -4.72 -8.29
N GLY A 31 10.97 -4.17 -7.33
CA GLY A 31 10.75 -2.72 -7.30
C GLY A 31 9.80 -2.29 -6.22
N ILE A 32 9.27 -1.08 -6.40
CA ILE A 32 8.40 -0.46 -5.41
C ILE A 32 7.24 0.25 -6.12
N ALA A 33 6.08 0.24 -5.49
CA ALA A 33 4.89 0.89 -6.03
C ALA A 33 4.15 1.63 -4.92
N LYS A 34 3.30 2.56 -5.33
CA LYS A 34 2.48 3.35 -4.41
C LYS A 34 1.04 3.28 -4.87
N PHE A 35 0.12 3.04 -3.95
CA PHE A 35 -1.31 2.96 -4.23
C PHE A 35 -2.04 3.93 -3.31
N ASN A 36 -2.95 4.72 -3.88
CA ASN A 36 -3.89 5.49 -3.07
C ASN A 36 -5.01 4.58 -2.61
N VAL A 37 -5.49 4.79 -1.39
CA VAL A 37 -6.53 3.94 -0.79
C VAL A 37 -7.66 4.81 -0.29
N THR A 38 -8.89 4.41 -0.62
CA THR A 38 -10.10 5.04 -0.12
C THR A 38 -11.08 3.96 0.29
N GLU A 39 -12.20 4.35 0.87
CA GLU A 39 -13.24 3.39 1.22
C GLU A 39 -13.82 2.68 -0.02
N LYS A 40 -13.67 3.29 -1.18
CA LYS A 40 -14.17 2.72 -2.43
C LYS A 40 -13.20 1.70 -3.04
N GLY A 41 -11.94 1.69 -2.59
CA GLY A 41 -10.95 0.77 -3.13
C GLY A 41 -9.56 1.38 -3.15
N ALA A 42 -8.79 1.02 -4.17
CA ALA A 42 -7.41 1.47 -4.28
C ALA A 42 -7.05 1.68 -5.74
N GLU A 43 -6.06 2.54 -5.99
CA GLU A 43 -5.57 2.76 -7.35
C GLU A 43 -4.06 2.94 -7.35
N LEU A 44 -3.42 2.46 -8.40
CA LEU A 44 -1.98 2.60 -8.57
C LEU A 44 -1.64 4.05 -8.88
N VAL A 45 -0.70 4.61 -8.13
CA VAL A 45 -0.20 5.98 -8.36
C VAL A 45 1.12 5.95 -9.10
N SER A 46 2.02 5.06 -8.67
CA SER A 46 3.33 4.97 -9.30
C SER A 46 3.89 3.56 -9.14
N ASN A 47 4.75 3.19 -10.08
CA ASN A 47 5.41 1.89 -10.07
C ASN A 47 6.82 2.07 -10.61
N SER A 48 7.79 1.58 -9.85
CA SER A 48 9.18 1.59 -10.26
C SER A 48 9.70 0.14 -10.18
N GLY A 49 9.59 -0.59 -11.29
CA GLY A 49 10.21 -1.89 -11.45
C GLY A 49 9.37 -3.11 -11.10
N MET A 50 8.22 -2.97 -10.47
CA MET A 50 7.40 -4.13 -10.15
C MET A 50 6.72 -4.68 -11.41
N LYS A 51 6.61 -6.00 -11.48
CA LYS A 51 5.95 -6.67 -12.59
C LYS A 51 4.45 -6.47 -12.50
N LEU A 52 3.79 -6.47 -13.67
CA LEU A 52 2.35 -6.26 -13.74
C LEU A 52 1.59 -7.28 -12.90
N LYS A 53 2.00 -8.54 -12.90
CA LYS A 53 1.30 -9.56 -12.13
C LYS A 53 1.40 -9.26 -10.62
N ASP A 54 2.53 -8.74 -10.16
CA ASP A 54 2.71 -8.38 -8.75
C ASP A 54 1.90 -7.14 -8.40
N ILE A 55 1.81 -6.18 -9.31
CA ILE A 55 0.95 -5.01 -9.13
C ILE A 55 -0.51 -5.45 -8.97
N ASN A 56 -0.98 -6.38 -9.78
CA ASN A 56 -2.36 -6.87 -9.69
C ASN A 56 -2.60 -7.62 -8.38
N LEU A 57 -1.65 -8.44 -7.95
CA LEU A 57 -1.75 -9.13 -6.67
C LEU A 57 -1.78 -8.13 -5.51
N ALA A 58 -0.91 -7.12 -5.59
CA ALA A 58 -0.86 -6.09 -4.55
C ALA A 58 -2.17 -5.34 -4.47
N LEU A 59 -2.73 -4.96 -5.62
CA LEU A 59 -4.00 -4.24 -5.66
C LEU A 59 -5.11 -5.05 -5.01
N GLU A 60 -5.21 -6.36 -5.34
CA GLU A 60 -6.20 -7.24 -4.74
C GLU A 60 -6.05 -7.32 -3.23
N GLU A 61 -4.82 -7.44 -2.74
CA GLU A 61 -4.58 -7.53 -1.31
C GLU A 61 -4.91 -6.24 -0.59
N ILE A 62 -4.60 -5.10 -1.19
CA ILE A 62 -4.92 -3.81 -0.60
C ILE A 62 -6.44 -3.63 -0.51
N ILE A 63 -7.16 -3.97 -1.56
CA ILE A 63 -8.62 -3.87 -1.57
C ILE A 63 -9.22 -4.78 -0.50
N ARG A 64 -8.72 -6.02 -0.40
CA ARG A 64 -9.20 -6.97 0.59
C ARG A 64 -8.95 -6.47 2.01
N ARG A 65 -7.83 -5.78 2.24
CA ARG A 65 -7.41 -5.32 3.55
C ARG A 65 -7.48 -3.81 3.71
N LYS A 66 -8.31 -3.15 2.93
CA LYS A 66 -8.36 -1.69 2.94
C LYS A 66 -8.69 -1.12 4.32
N GLU A 67 -9.50 -1.83 5.11
CA GLU A 67 -9.84 -1.36 6.46
C GLU A 67 -8.61 -1.32 7.36
N ILE A 68 -7.68 -2.26 7.17
CA ILE A 68 -6.43 -2.23 7.91
C ILE A 68 -5.62 -0.99 7.54
N VAL A 69 -5.54 -0.70 6.24
CA VAL A 69 -4.80 0.47 5.77
C VAL A 69 -5.42 1.75 6.33
N ILE A 70 -6.74 1.87 6.23
CA ILE A 70 -7.45 3.06 6.69
C ILE A 70 -7.26 3.25 8.20
N THR A 71 -7.48 2.18 8.97
CA THR A 71 -7.36 2.24 10.42
C THR A 71 -5.94 2.62 10.85
N GLU A 72 -4.93 1.98 10.26
CA GLU A 72 -3.54 2.27 10.60
C GLU A 72 -3.14 3.67 10.20
N TRP A 73 -3.65 4.15 9.06
CA TRP A 73 -3.38 5.52 8.63
C TRP A 73 -3.93 6.53 9.64
N VAL A 74 -5.18 6.34 10.07
CA VAL A 74 -5.81 7.26 11.03
C VAL A 74 -5.05 7.23 12.36
N ILE A 75 -4.67 6.04 12.83
CA ILE A 75 -3.94 5.91 14.09
C ILE A 75 -2.61 6.65 14.02
N ARG A 76 -1.88 6.51 12.91
CA ARG A 76 -0.51 7.03 12.79
C ARG A 76 -0.46 8.48 12.36
N PHE A 77 -1.38 8.93 11.51
CA PHE A 77 -1.33 10.25 10.90
C PHE A 77 -2.52 11.12 11.26
N GLY A 78 -3.50 10.60 11.98
CA GLY A 78 -4.59 11.39 12.53
C GLY A 78 -5.66 11.82 11.54
N LYS A 79 -5.68 11.25 10.37
CA LYS A 79 -6.65 11.70 9.36
C LYS A 79 -7.30 10.52 8.68
#